data_b5e19250c81d7a23fa41889cc9ca6e1d
#
_entry.id   b5e19250c81d7a23fa41889cc9ca6e1d
#
_cell.length_a   1.000
_cell.length_b   1.000
_cell.length_c   1.000
_cell.angle_alpha   90.00
_cell.angle_beta   90.00
_cell.angle_gamma   90.00
#
_symmetry.space_group_name_H-M   'P 1'
#
loop_
_entity.id
_entity.type
_entity.pdbx_description
1 polymer ?
#
loop_
_entity_poly.entity_id
_entity_poly.type
_entity_poly.pdbx_seq_one_letter_code
_entity_poly.pdbx_strand_id
1 'polypeptide(L)'
;LKMLWITGSEVDLTQLAGADLRVLRLDVTRIGSLEPLKQMENLSFLQLCQGPEIDSFAPLAGSSVQYLSMSLSQGAQETYKDMDYTPLTQMPQLIWLDLTNNITFDTETCKKLLANDTALKYLKISYTSAAKDAEELDTAHLKEFTAPAP
;
A
#
# COMPACT_ATOMS: atom_id res chain seq x y z
N LEU A 1 -11.47 20.63 -2.33
CA LEU A 1 -11.57 19.29 -2.89
C LEU A 1 -11.02 18.27 -1.90
N LYS A 2 -11.83 17.33 -1.46
CA LYS A 2 -11.47 16.34 -0.44
C LYS A 2 -11.18 14.96 -1.04
N MET A 3 -11.77 14.67 -2.16
CA MET A 3 -11.67 13.37 -2.84
C MET A 3 -11.31 13.60 -4.31
N LEU A 4 -10.37 12.81 -4.81
CA LEU A 4 -9.98 12.84 -6.20
C LEU A 4 -9.77 11.42 -6.74
N TRP A 5 -10.35 11.13 -7.88
CA TRP A 5 -10.14 9.91 -8.63
C TRP A 5 -9.59 10.29 -10.01
N ILE A 6 -8.41 9.79 -10.32
CA ILE A 6 -7.74 10.03 -11.60
C ILE A 6 -7.64 8.73 -12.37
N THR A 7 -8.06 8.76 -13.62
CA THR A 7 -7.95 7.64 -14.57
C THR A 7 -7.16 8.11 -15.78
N GLY A 8 -6.21 7.31 -16.25
CA GLY A 8 -5.43 7.68 -17.42
C GLY A 8 -4.12 6.91 -17.54
N SER A 9 -3.19 7.47 -18.31
CA SER A 9 -1.89 6.84 -18.54
C SER A 9 -0.86 7.22 -17.49
N GLU A 10 -0.80 8.50 -17.14
CA GLU A 10 0.23 9.03 -16.24
C GLU A 10 -0.32 10.18 -15.41
N VAL A 11 0.16 10.30 -14.19
CA VAL A 11 -0.13 11.45 -13.32
C VAL A 11 1.17 11.93 -12.68
N ASP A 12 1.33 13.26 -12.63
CA ASP A 12 2.40 13.91 -11.88
C ASP A 12 1.80 14.45 -10.58
N LEU A 13 2.11 13.79 -9.45
CA LEU A 13 1.56 14.16 -8.16
C LEU A 13 2.02 15.53 -7.65
N THR A 14 3.08 16.11 -8.21
CA THR A 14 3.52 17.46 -7.81
C THR A 14 2.43 18.49 -8.05
N GLN A 15 1.57 18.27 -9.03
CA GLN A 15 0.46 19.15 -9.34
C GLN A 15 -0.65 19.11 -8.27
N LEU A 16 -0.64 18.08 -7.41
CA LEU A 16 -1.64 17.87 -6.36
C LEU A 16 -1.10 18.21 -4.96
N ALA A 17 0.19 18.51 -4.82
CA ALA A 17 0.86 18.66 -3.53
C ALA A 17 0.23 19.70 -2.62
N GLY A 18 -0.36 20.79 -3.18
CA GLY A 18 -1.04 21.82 -2.42
C GLY A 18 -2.51 21.53 -2.13
N ALA A 19 -3.06 20.41 -2.61
CA ALA A 19 -4.46 20.05 -2.38
C ALA A 19 -4.64 19.41 -1.00
N ASP A 20 -5.70 19.80 -0.29
CA ASP A 20 -6.06 19.18 0.99
C ASP A 20 -6.94 17.94 0.74
N LEU A 21 -6.31 16.89 0.21
CA LEU A 21 -7.01 15.65 -0.11
C LEU A 21 -7.07 14.72 1.10
N ARG A 22 -8.21 14.06 1.26
CA ARG A 22 -8.43 12.98 2.23
C ARG A 22 -8.51 11.62 1.58
N VAL A 23 -8.99 11.58 0.33
CA VAL A 23 -9.15 10.35 -0.46
C VAL A 23 -8.53 10.58 -1.84
N LEU A 24 -7.60 9.70 -2.21
CA LEU A 24 -6.96 9.72 -3.52
C LEU A 24 -7.01 8.32 -4.12
N ARG A 25 -7.65 8.19 -5.27
CA ARG A 25 -7.66 6.96 -6.07
C ARG A 25 -6.98 7.22 -7.39
N LEU A 26 -5.98 6.41 -7.70
CA LEU A 26 -5.18 6.52 -8.92
C LEU A 26 -5.31 5.24 -9.73
N ASP A 27 -5.99 5.32 -10.85
CA ASP A 27 -6.15 4.25 -11.83
C ASP A 27 -5.38 4.64 -13.09
N VAL A 28 -4.06 4.61 -12.98
CA VAL A 28 -3.12 5.08 -14.01
C VAL A 28 -2.02 4.05 -14.22
N THR A 29 -1.33 4.13 -15.35
CA THR A 29 -0.24 3.21 -15.68
C THR A 29 1.07 3.61 -14.99
N ARG A 30 1.29 4.90 -14.79
CA ARG A 30 2.53 5.42 -14.20
C ARG A 30 2.27 6.60 -13.27
N ILE A 31 2.90 6.58 -12.11
CA ILE A 31 2.95 7.71 -11.18
C ILE A 31 4.38 8.27 -11.08
N GLY A 32 5.39 7.39 -11.08
CA GLY A 32 6.78 7.75 -10.81
C GLY A 32 7.00 8.00 -9.32
N SER A 33 7.13 9.25 -8.93
CA SER A 33 7.44 9.60 -7.55
C SER A 33 6.21 9.77 -6.67
N LEU A 34 6.22 9.15 -5.49
CA LEU A 34 5.22 9.36 -4.43
C LEU A 34 5.61 10.49 -3.46
N GLU A 35 6.77 11.15 -3.66
CA GLU A 35 7.24 12.20 -2.75
C GLU A 35 6.21 13.29 -2.46
N PRO A 36 5.39 13.75 -3.42
CA PRO A 36 4.36 14.75 -3.13
C PRO A 36 3.33 14.34 -2.09
N LEU A 37 3.16 13.03 -1.84
CA LEU A 37 2.24 12.53 -0.81
C LEU A 37 2.65 12.99 0.59
N LYS A 38 3.94 13.26 0.83
CA LYS A 38 4.43 13.76 2.13
C LYS A 38 3.82 15.11 2.51
N GLN A 39 3.37 15.88 1.54
CA GLN A 39 2.75 17.19 1.76
C GLN A 39 1.24 17.09 1.96
N MET A 40 0.66 15.92 1.78
CA MET A 40 -0.78 15.67 1.93
C MET A 40 -1.07 15.15 3.34
N GLU A 41 -0.97 16.03 4.34
CA GLU A 41 -1.01 15.68 5.76
C GLU A 41 -2.35 15.07 6.21
N ASN A 42 -3.43 15.33 5.47
CA ASN A 42 -4.77 14.82 5.78
C ASN A 42 -5.19 13.64 4.93
N LEU A 43 -4.31 13.13 4.06
CA LEU A 43 -4.62 11.98 3.23
C LEU A 43 -4.79 10.74 4.11
N SER A 44 -5.99 10.16 4.11
CA SER A 44 -6.31 8.99 4.91
C SER A 44 -6.57 7.73 4.08
N PHE A 45 -7.04 7.88 2.85
CA PHE A 45 -7.34 6.77 1.95
C PHE A 45 -6.55 6.93 0.66
N LEU A 46 -5.70 5.93 0.36
CA LEU A 46 -4.93 5.87 -0.89
C LEU A 46 -5.17 4.54 -1.58
N GLN A 47 -5.63 4.59 -2.81
CA GLN A 47 -5.81 3.41 -3.64
C GLN A 47 -5.00 3.54 -4.94
N LEU A 48 -4.09 2.58 -5.14
CA LEU A 48 -3.26 2.47 -6.35
C LEU A 48 -3.77 1.27 -7.13
N CYS A 49 -4.56 1.54 -8.17
CA CYS A 49 -5.26 0.49 -8.91
C CYS A 49 -4.32 -0.20 -9.90
N GLN A 50 -4.33 -1.53 -9.90
CA GLN A 50 -3.67 -2.37 -10.92
C GLN A 50 -2.15 -2.25 -11.01
N GLY A 51 -1.50 -1.64 -10.02
CA GLY A 51 -0.04 -1.58 -9.96
C GLY A 51 0.60 -0.58 -10.91
N PRO A 52 0.37 0.73 -10.73
CA PRO A 52 1.07 1.74 -11.52
C PRO A 52 2.57 1.69 -11.27
N GLU A 53 3.38 2.06 -12.26
CA GLU A 53 4.82 2.20 -12.06
C GLU A 53 5.12 3.29 -11.02
N ILE A 54 5.90 2.94 -10.02
CA ILE A 54 6.28 3.80 -8.89
C ILE A 54 7.76 3.63 -8.62
N ASP A 55 8.46 4.73 -8.33
CA ASP A 55 9.90 4.70 -8.08
C ASP A 55 10.24 4.01 -6.75
N SER A 56 9.47 4.30 -5.70
CA SER A 56 9.72 3.79 -4.36
C SER A 56 8.50 3.99 -3.46
N PHE A 57 8.34 3.11 -2.46
CA PHE A 57 7.34 3.27 -1.40
C PHE A 57 7.84 4.14 -0.23
N ALA A 58 9.10 4.60 -0.26
CA ALA A 58 9.70 5.36 0.84
C ALA A 58 8.84 6.54 1.32
N PRO A 59 8.15 7.30 0.45
CA PRO A 59 7.31 8.42 0.91
C PRO A 59 6.11 8.01 1.76
N LEU A 60 5.74 6.73 1.77
CA LEU A 60 4.63 6.24 2.60
C LEU A 60 5.02 6.05 4.06
N ALA A 61 6.31 5.93 4.35
CA ALA A 61 6.80 5.81 5.73
C ALA A 61 6.42 7.06 6.53
N GLY A 62 5.79 6.86 7.69
CA GLY A 62 5.36 7.96 8.55
C GLY A 62 4.15 8.74 8.04
N SER A 63 3.52 8.31 6.94
CA SER A 63 2.39 9.04 6.36
C SER A 63 1.13 8.93 7.23
N SER A 64 0.17 9.83 6.96
CA SER A 64 -1.14 9.85 7.62
C SER A 64 -2.12 8.80 7.09
N VAL A 65 -1.72 8.01 6.08
CA VAL A 65 -2.62 7.05 5.42
C VAL A 65 -3.09 5.98 6.39
N GLN A 66 -4.41 5.82 6.48
CA GLN A 66 -5.07 4.82 7.30
C GLN A 66 -5.54 3.62 6.49
N TYR A 67 -5.90 3.84 5.23
CA TYR A 67 -6.41 2.81 4.31
C TYR A 67 -5.56 2.81 3.05
N LEU A 68 -4.80 1.74 2.84
CA LEU A 68 -3.93 1.60 1.68
C LEU A 68 -4.31 0.36 0.88
N SER A 69 -4.73 0.57 -0.35
CA SER A 69 -5.00 -0.52 -1.29
C SER A 69 -3.98 -0.48 -2.42
N MET A 70 -3.19 -1.55 -2.54
CA MET A 70 -2.20 -1.75 -3.60
C MET A 70 -2.36 -3.13 -4.23
N SER A 71 -3.60 -3.62 -4.31
CA SER A 71 -3.89 -4.89 -4.95
C SER A 71 -3.50 -4.85 -6.43
N LEU A 72 -2.74 -5.86 -6.87
CA LEU A 72 -2.35 -6.00 -8.27
C LEU A 72 -3.32 -6.94 -9.00
N SER A 73 -3.55 -6.67 -10.28
CA SER A 73 -4.18 -7.66 -11.16
C SER A 73 -3.19 -8.80 -11.42
N GLN A 74 -3.68 -9.96 -11.83
CA GLN A 74 -2.79 -11.10 -12.15
C GLN A 74 -1.76 -10.76 -13.23
N GLY A 75 -2.13 -9.92 -14.21
CA GLY A 75 -1.21 -9.49 -15.25
C GLY A 75 -0.16 -8.47 -14.81
N ALA A 76 -0.34 -7.86 -13.65
CA ALA A 76 0.56 -6.82 -13.13
C ALA A 76 1.49 -7.32 -12.01
N GLN A 77 1.54 -8.62 -11.73
CA GLN A 77 2.32 -9.18 -10.62
C GLN A 77 3.82 -8.87 -10.71
N GLU A 78 4.35 -8.68 -11.91
CA GLU A 78 5.75 -8.35 -12.13
C GLU A 78 6.11 -6.89 -11.82
N THR A 79 5.12 -6.01 -11.75
CA THR A 79 5.35 -4.56 -11.61
C THR A 79 6.20 -4.21 -10.39
N TYR A 80 5.97 -4.89 -9.27
CA TYR A 80 6.65 -4.59 -8.01
C TYR A 80 7.63 -5.69 -7.57
N LYS A 81 8.09 -6.52 -8.48
CA LYS A 81 8.97 -7.66 -8.13
C LYS A 81 10.28 -7.25 -7.43
N ASP A 82 10.78 -6.06 -7.72
CA ASP A 82 12.03 -5.54 -7.15
C ASP A 82 11.79 -4.43 -6.11
N MET A 83 10.53 -4.20 -5.70
CA MET A 83 10.21 -3.14 -4.76
C MET A 83 10.59 -3.50 -3.33
N ASP A 84 11.08 -2.50 -2.61
CA ASP A 84 11.29 -2.58 -1.17
C ASP A 84 9.98 -2.23 -0.46
N TYR A 85 9.39 -3.19 0.25
CA TYR A 85 8.16 -3.02 1.02
C TYR A 85 8.42 -2.51 2.45
N THR A 86 9.67 -2.35 2.86
CA THR A 86 10.02 -1.91 4.22
C THR A 86 9.31 -0.63 4.65
N PRO A 87 9.12 0.39 3.78
CA PRO A 87 8.40 1.60 4.19
C PRO A 87 6.98 1.34 4.71
N LEU A 88 6.33 0.28 4.25
CA LEU A 88 4.98 -0.07 4.72
C LEU A 88 4.99 -0.55 6.19
N THR A 89 6.15 -0.97 6.71
CA THR A 89 6.30 -1.35 8.12
C THR A 89 6.45 -0.14 9.05
N GLN A 90 6.39 1.08 8.51
CA GLN A 90 6.60 2.34 9.23
C GLN A 90 5.40 3.27 9.04
N MET A 91 4.19 2.72 9.05
CA MET A 91 2.94 3.47 8.88
C MET A 91 2.10 3.40 10.16
N PRO A 92 2.36 4.31 11.12
CA PRO A 92 1.78 4.21 12.47
C PRO A 92 0.26 4.39 12.50
N GLN A 93 -0.32 5.00 11.46
CA GLN A 93 -1.76 5.24 11.38
C GLN A 93 -2.50 4.22 10.51
N LEU A 94 -1.79 3.26 9.93
CA LEU A 94 -2.38 2.29 9.01
C LEU A 94 -3.35 1.36 9.75
N ILE A 95 -4.59 1.30 9.28
CA ILE A 95 -5.68 0.49 9.85
C ILE A 95 -6.01 -0.68 8.92
N TRP A 96 -5.99 -0.44 7.62
CA TRP A 96 -6.40 -1.38 6.59
C TRP A 96 -5.39 -1.42 5.47
N LEU A 97 -4.94 -2.63 5.10
CA LEU A 97 -3.94 -2.83 4.04
C LEU A 97 -4.33 -4.00 3.15
N ASP A 98 -4.33 -3.78 1.84
CA ASP A 98 -4.51 -4.83 0.84
C ASP A 98 -3.30 -4.86 -0.10
N LEU A 99 -2.56 -5.97 -0.03
CA LEU A 99 -1.39 -6.26 -0.89
C LEU A 99 -1.63 -7.50 -1.77
N THR A 100 -2.87 -7.78 -2.12
CA THR A 100 -3.20 -8.93 -2.98
C THR A 100 -2.34 -8.94 -4.23
N ASN A 101 -1.78 -10.10 -4.57
CA ASN A 101 -0.92 -10.35 -5.74
C ASN A 101 0.43 -9.63 -5.72
N ASN A 102 0.83 -9.00 -4.62
CA ASN A 102 2.20 -8.49 -4.45
C ASN A 102 3.11 -9.66 -4.09
N ILE A 103 3.54 -10.42 -5.09
CA ILE A 103 4.19 -11.73 -4.94
C ILE A 103 5.42 -11.67 -4.03
N THR A 104 6.22 -10.62 -4.15
CA THR A 104 7.50 -10.50 -3.44
C THR A 104 7.38 -9.91 -2.04
N PHE A 105 6.16 -9.56 -1.59
CA PHE A 105 5.94 -9.20 -0.20
C PHE A 105 6.17 -10.44 0.67
N ASP A 106 7.26 -10.45 1.42
CA ASP A 106 7.74 -11.66 2.09
C ASP A 106 7.36 -11.75 3.57
N THR A 107 7.60 -12.93 4.14
CA THR A 107 7.24 -13.26 5.51
C THR A 107 7.95 -12.37 6.53
N GLU A 108 9.24 -12.09 6.34
CA GLU A 108 10.01 -11.27 7.28
C GLU A 108 9.53 -9.83 7.29
N THR A 109 9.21 -9.27 6.13
CA THR A 109 8.63 -7.92 6.03
C THR A 109 7.24 -7.88 6.68
N CYS A 110 6.44 -8.92 6.46
CA CYS A 110 5.12 -9.03 7.08
C CYS A 110 5.20 -9.10 8.61
N LYS A 111 6.16 -9.84 9.15
CA LYS A 111 6.40 -9.90 10.61
C LYS A 111 6.74 -8.52 11.17
N LYS A 112 7.60 -7.76 10.49
CA LYS A 112 7.92 -6.38 10.88
C LYS A 112 6.70 -5.48 10.85
N LEU A 113 5.91 -5.57 9.77
CA LEU A 113 4.69 -4.80 9.61
C LEU A 113 3.73 -5.03 10.77
N LEU A 114 3.48 -6.29 11.10
CA LEU A 114 2.58 -6.66 12.21
C LEU A 114 3.10 -6.19 13.57
N ALA A 115 4.43 -6.17 13.76
CA ALA A 115 5.04 -5.72 15.00
C ALA A 115 5.04 -4.19 15.15
N ASN A 116 5.21 -3.46 14.04
CA ASN A 116 5.41 -2.01 14.05
C ASN A 116 4.12 -1.22 13.83
N ASP A 117 3.25 -1.69 12.92
CA ASP A 117 2.02 -0.99 12.55
C ASP A 117 0.88 -1.44 13.49
N THR A 118 0.97 -1.00 14.75
CA THR A 118 0.08 -1.49 15.82
C THR A 118 -1.37 -1.05 15.70
N ALA A 119 -1.65 -0.04 14.87
CA ALA A 119 -3.03 0.39 14.58
C ALA A 119 -3.74 -0.54 13.57
N LEU A 120 -2.98 -1.40 12.88
CA LEU A 120 -3.52 -2.25 11.82
C LEU A 120 -4.56 -3.24 12.39
N LYS A 121 -5.73 -3.30 11.73
CA LYS A 121 -6.85 -4.19 12.10
C LYS A 121 -7.30 -5.10 10.96
N TYR A 122 -7.04 -4.72 9.70
CA TYR A 122 -7.49 -5.45 8.54
C TYR A 122 -6.31 -5.63 7.59
N LEU A 123 -5.91 -6.89 7.35
CA LEU A 123 -4.77 -7.21 6.49
C LEU A 123 -5.17 -8.26 5.46
N LYS A 124 -4.93 -7.94 4.20
CA LYS A 124 -5.13 -8.86 3.09
C LYS A 124 -3.82 -8.99 2.31
N ILE A 125 -3.27 -10.19 2.34
CA ILE A 125 -2.00 -10.53 1.67
C ILE A 125 -2.16 -11.74 0.74
N SER A 126 -3.33 -11.86 0.13
CA SER A 126 -3.65 -12.97 -0.78
C SER A 126 -2.61 -13.09 -1.89
N TYR A 127 -2.12 -14.30 -2.10
CA TYR A 127 -1.19 -14.64 -3.18
C TYR A 127 0.17 -13.94 -3.11
N THR A 128 0.59 -13.54 -1.92
CA THR A 128 1.95 -13.04 -1.65
C THR A 128 2.85 -14.17 -1.15
N SER A 129 4.17 -13.94 -1.15
CA SER A 129 5.11 -14.90 -0.53
C SER A 129 4.84 -15.08 0.97
N ALA A 130 4.47 -14.00 1.66
CA ALA A 130 4.13 -14.06 3.08
C ALA A 130 2.91 -14.95 3.37
N ALA A 131 1.98 -15.07 2.44
CA ALA A 131 0.79 -15.89 2.62
C ALA A 131 1.11 -17.39 2.74
N LYS A 132 2.25 -17.84 2.22
CA LYS A 132 2.69 -19.23 2.34
C LYS A 132 3.00 -19.62 3.77
N ASP A 133 3.43 -18.66 4.58
CA ASP A 133 3.85 -18.86 5.96
C ASP A 133 2.87 -18.18 6.94
N ALA A 134 1.60 -18.14 6.58
CA ALA A 134 0.57 -17.42 7.34
C ALA A 134 0.49 -17.89 8.81
N GLU A 135 0.73 -19.18 9.07
CA GLU A 135 0.73 -19.73 10.43
C GLU A 135 1.88 -19.22 11.29
N GLU A 136 2.94 -18.65 10.69
CA GLU A 136 4.05 -18.04 11.43
C GLU A 136 3.79 -16.60 11.83
N LEU A 137 2.69 -16.00 11.35
CA LEU A 137 2.39 -14.59 11.57
C LEU A 137 1.55 -14.38 12.82
N ASP A 138 1.91 -13.39 13.64
CA ASP A 138 1.11 -12.99 14.80
C ASP A 138 0.00 -12.03 14.34
N THR A 139 -1.19 -12.57 14.17
CA THR A 139 -2.38 -11.84 13.71
C THR A 139 -3.40 -11.59 14.82
N ALA A 140 -3.03 -11.83 16.09
CA ALA A 140 -3.95 -11.80 17.22
C ALA A 140 -4.67 -10.45 17.39
N HIS A 141 -4.02 -9.34 17.04
CA HIS A 141 -4.61 -8.00 17.16
C HIS A 141 -5.45 -7.59 15.94
N LEU A 142 -5.45 -8.38 14.88
CA LEU A 142 -6.22 -8.09 13.69
C LEU A 142 -7.69 -8.51 13.88
N LYS A 143 -8.61 -7.72 13.32
CA LYS A 143 -10.03 -8.07 13.24
C LYS A 143 -10.32 -8.97 12.05
N GLU A 144 -9.53 -8.83 10.98
CA GLU A 144 -9.71 -9.60 9.77
C GLU A 144 -8.36 -9.85 9.12
N PHE A 145 -8.09 -11.10 8.73
CA PHE A 145 -6.86 -11.49 8.06
C PHE A 145 -7.18 -12.44 6.91
N THR A 146 -6.72 -12.12 5.70
CA THR A 146 -6.95 -12.91 4.50
C THR A 146 -5.62 -13.21 3.82
N ALA A 147 -5.26 -14.47 3.70
CA ALA A 147 -3.96 -14.88 3.20
C ALA A 147 -3.98 -16.23 2.46
N PRO A 148 -4.84 -16.44 1.43
CA PRO A 148 -4.71 -17.63 0.61
C PRO A 148 -3.36 -17.62 -0.09
N ALA A 149 -2.65 -18.77 -0.06
CA ALA A 149 -1.35 -18.92 -0.71
C ALA A 149 -1.49 -18.89 -2.24
N PRO A 150 -0.42 -18.49 -2.95
CA PRO A 150 -0.43 -18.50 -4.40
C PRO A 150 -0.49 -19.91 -4.98
#